data_7467da3842bc32d887156c5af9fa37a0
#
_entry.id   7467da3842bc32d887156c5af9fa37a0
#
_cell.length_a   1.000
_cell.length_b   1.000
_cell.length_c   1.000
_cell.angle_alpha   90.00
_cell.angle_beta   90.00
_cell.angle_gamma   90.00
#
_symmetry.space_group_name_H-M   'P 1'
#
loop_
_entity.id
_entity.type
_entity.pdbx_description
1 polymer ?
#
loop_
_entity_poly.entity_id
_entity_poly.type
_entity_poly.pdbx_seq_one_letter_code
_entity_poly.pdbx_strand_id
1 'polypeptide(L)' 'MNEGQDLLLNLAQKLKALRKTKGLSQEQVLFDTGIHIARIEQGKRDISYTTLCRLADYFGVELNELR' A
#
# COMPACT_ATOMS: atom_id res chain seq x y z
N MET A 1 -5.53 -15.22 -16.03
CA MET A 1 -5.03 -14.14 -15.21
C MET A 1 -4.47 -14.70 -13.91
N ASN A 2 -3.38 -14.16 -13.42
CA ASN A 2 -2.71 -14.66 -12.21
C ASN A 2 -3.43 -14.10 -10.97
N GLU A 3 -3.92 -14.98 -10.09
CA GLU A 3 -4.62 -14.58 -8.86
C GLU A 3 -3.75 -13.70 -7.97
N GLY A 4 -2.46 -14.04 -7.82
CA GLY A 4 -1.54 -13.24 -7.03
C GLY A 4 -1.37 -11.84 -7.59
N GLN A 5 -1.33 -11.69 -8.90
CA GLN A 5 -1.21 -10.39 -9.55
C GLN A 5 -2.49 -9.56 -9.35
N ASP A 6 -3.65 -10.21 -9.39
CA ASP A 6 -4.92 -9.53 -9.12
C ASP A 6 -4.97 -8.99 -7.69
N LEU A 7 -4.47 -9.76 -6.73
CA LEU A 7 -4.38 -9.33 -5.34
C LEU A 7 -3.43 -8.12 -5.19
N LEU A 8 -2.30 -8.14 -5.89
CA LEU A 8 -1.34 -7.04 -5.84
C LEU A 8 -1.91 -5.76 -6.45
N LEU A 9 -2.61 -5.87 -7.57
CA LEU A 9 -3.26 -4.72 -8.20
C LEU A 9 -4.35 -4.14 -7.30
N ASN A 10 -5.13 -5.00 -6.67
CA ASN A 10 -6.17 -4.58 -5.75
C ASN A 10 -5.56 -3.84 -4.55
N LEU A 11 -4.51 -4.40 -3.96
CA LEU A 11 -3.80 -3.76 -2.85
C LEU A 11 -3.23 -2.40 -3.27
N ALA A 12 -2.59 -2.34 -4.44
CA ALA A 12 -2.01 -1.10 -4.96
C ALA A 12 -3.06 0.01 -5.08
N GLN A 13 -4.24 -0.33 -5.61
CA GLN A 13 -5.32 0.62 -5.77
C GLN A 13 -5.86 1.10 -4.43
N LYS A 14 -5.99 0.21 -3.47
CA LYS A 14 -6.47 0.57 -2.13
C LYS A 14 -5.49 1.46 -1.39
N LEU A 15 -4.20 1.15 -1.46
CA LEU A 15 -3.18 1.97 -0.83
C LEU A 15 -3.14 3.37 -1.45
N LYS A 16 -3.23 3.45 -2.76
CA LYS A 16 -3.25 4.74 -3.46
C LYS A 16 -4.47 5.57 -3.05
N ALA A 17 -5.63 4.93 -2.96
CA ALA A 17 -6.87 5.61 -2.55
C ALA A 17 -6.76 6.12 -1.11
N LEU A 18 -6.24 5.31 -0.19
CA LEU A 18 -6.04 5.72 1.20
C LEU A 18 -5.07 6.90 1.28
N ARG A 19 -3.96 6.81 0.56
CA ARG A 19 -2.96 7.88 0.55
C ARG A 19 -3.59 9.20 0.09
N LYS A 20 -4.33 9.15 -1.01
CA LYS A 20 -4.99 10.35 -1.55
C LYS A 20 -6.06 10.90 -0.62
N THR A 21 -6.84 10.02 0.00
CA THR A 21 -7.85 10.44 0.97
C THR A 21 -7.23 11.17 2.15
N LYS A 22 -6.03 10.76 2.56
CA LYS A 22 -5.28 11.41 3.64
C LYS A 22 -4.52 12.66 3.17
N GLY A 23 -4.57 12.99 1.89
CA GLY A 23 -3.87 14.14 1.33
C GLY A 23 -2.35 13.99 1.32
N LEU A 24 -1.84 12.76 1.26
CA LEU A 24 -0.41 12.48 1.34
C LEU A 24 0.17 12.21 -0.05
N SER A 25 1.36 12.75 -0.29
CA SER A 25 2.13 12.42 -1.49
C SER A 25 2.89 11.10 -1.26
N GLN A 26 3.33 10.48 -2.34
CA GLN A 26 4.19 9.29 -2.23
C GLN A 26 5.48 9.62 -1.49
N GLU A 27 6.02 10.82 -1.70
CA GLU A 27 7.23 11.27 -1.03
C GLU A 27 7.03 11.42 0.47
N GLN A 28 5.87 11.91 0.90
CA GLN A 28 5.57 12.06 2.31
C GLN A 28 5.50 10.70 2.99
N VAL A 29 4.88 9.71 2.35
CA VAL A 29 4.81 8.35 2.91
C VAL A 29 6.21 7.76 3.03
N LEU A 30 7.05 7.94 2.01
CA LEU A 30 8.44 7.47 2.05
C LEU A 30 9.20 8.13 3.20
N PHE A 31 9.05 9.43 3.36
CA PHE A 31 9.71 10.18 4.43
C PHE A 31 9.26 9.66 5.81
N ASP A 32 7.96 9.44 5.99
CA ASP A 32 7.41 9.04 7.29
C ASP A 32 7.70 7.59 7.64
N THR A 33 7.74 6.70 6.65
CA THR A 33 7.79 5.25 6.90
C THR A 33 9.06 4.56 6.42
N GLY A 34 9.79 5.18 5.49
CA GLY A 34 10.89 4.54 4.80
C GLY A 34 10.44 3.55 3.72
N ILE A 35 9.14 3.47 3.46
CA ILE A 35 8.56 2.54 2.49
C ILE A 35 8.35 3.25 1.16
N HIS A 36 8.88 2.65 0.07
CA HIS A 36 8.71 3.16 -1.29
C HIS A 36 7.33 2.80 -1.83
N ILE A 37 6.30 3.50 -1.35
CA ILE A 37 4.92 3.20 -1.70
C ILE A 37 4.67 3.34 -3.21
N ALA A 38 5.44 4.20 -3.89
CA ALA A 38 5.31 4.37 -5.34
C ALA A 38 5.50 3.05 -6.08
N ARG A 39 6.45 2.22 -5.63
CA ARG A 39 6.70 0.91 -6.23
C ARG A 39 5.57 -0.06 -5.95
N ILE A 40 5.01 0.00 -4.75
CA ILE A 40 3.89 -0.85 -4.36
C ILE A 40 2.63 -0.47 -5.15
N GLU A 41 2.41 0.82 -5.38
CA GLU A 41 1.25 1.31 -6.12
C GLU A 41 1.28 0.93 -7.60
N GLN A 42 2.40 0.43 -8.10
CA GLN A 42 2.47 -0.12 -9.46
C GLN A 42 1.78 -1.48 -9.57
N GLY A 43 1.58 -2.17 -8.45
CA GLY A 43 0.84 -3.44 -8.43
C GLY A 43 1.58 -4.63 -9.01
N LYS A 44 2.90 -4.55 -9.13
CA LYS A 44 3.72 -5.60 -9.75
C LYS A 44 4.54 -6.41 -8.77
N ARG A 45 4.81 -5.87 -7.59
CA ARG A 45 5.69 -6.49 -6.60
C ARG A 45 4.90 -6.93 -5.39
N ASP A 46 5.22 -8.11 -4.93
CA ASP A 46 4.73 -8.57 -3.65
C ASP A 46 5.43 -7.79 -2.53
N ILE A 47 4.78 -7.67 -1.40
CA ILE A 47 5.33 -6.98 -0.25
C ILE A 47 5.33 -7.92 0.95
N SER A 48 6.26 -7.67 1.87
CA SER A 48 6.34 -8.48 3.08
C SER A 48 5.14 -8.19 3.99
N TYR A 49 4.82 -9.16 4.82
CA TYR A 49 3.78 -9.01 5.83
C TYR A 49 4.07 -7.84 6.76
N THR A 50 5.34 -7.66 7.18
CA THR A 50 5.71 -6.55 8.05
C THR A 50 5.49 -5.21 7.37
N THR A 51 5.82 -5.08 6.09
CA THR A 51 5.56 -3.85 5.35
C THR A 51 4.07 -3.57 5.26
N LEU A 52 3.27 -4.60 5.01
CA LEU A 52 1.82 -4.47 4.95
C LEU A 52 1.26 -3.98 6.28
N CYS A 53 1.69 -4.58 7.39
CA CYS A 53 1.26 -4.16 8.73
C CYS A 53 1.65 -2.72 9.03
N ARG A 54 2.86 -2.32 8.67
CA ARG A 54 3.33 -0.96 8.88
C ARG A 54 2.50 0.05 8.10
N LEU A 55 2.13 -0.28 6.87
CA LEU A 55 1.27 0.59 6.07
C LEU A 55 -0.14 0.68 6.64
N ALA A 56 -0.69 -0.45 7.07
CA ALA A 56 -2.01 -0.46 7.71
C ALA A 56 -2.03 0.44 8.95
N ASP A 57 -1.00 0.31 9.80
CA ASP A 57 -0.87 1.14 10.98
C ASP A 57 -0.72 2.62 10.63
N TYR A 58 0.10 2.91 9.63
CA TYR A 58 0.35 4.29 9.20
C TYR A 58 -0.95 4.95 8.69
N PHE A 59 -1.74 4.21 7.91
CA PHE A 59 -3.00 4.73 7.37
C PHE A 59 -4.17 4.59 8.35
N GLY A 60 -3.97 3.92 9.48
CA GLY A 60 -5.01 3.76 10.51
C GLY A 60 -6.13 2.82 10.09
N VAL A 61 -5.82 1.77 9.34
CA VAL A 61 -6.80 0.78 8.89
C VAL A 61 -6.41 -0.62 9.35
N GLU A 62 -7.39 -1.51 9.37
CA GLU A 62 -7.15 -2.93 9.64
C GLU A 62 -6.62 -3.63 8.39
N LEU A 63 -5.88 -4.73 8.59
CA LEU A 63 -5.33 -5.48 7.46
C LEU A 63 -6.41 -5.97 6.49
N ASN A 64 -7.56 -6.36 7.00
CA ASN A 64 -8.64 -6.85 6.14
C ASN A 64 -9.21 -5.75 5.23
N GLU A 65 -9.02 -4.49 5.57
CA GLU A 65 -9.44 -3.38 4.70
C GLU A 65 -8.54 -3.24 3.47
N LEU A 66 -7.34 -3.82 3.52
CA LEU A 66 -6.40 -3.79 2.40
C LEU A 66 -6.55 -4.99 1.47
N ARG A 67 -7.42 -5.89 1.79
CA ARG A 67 -7.60 -7.11 1.01
C ARG A 67 -8.63 -6.98 -0.11
#